data_40695730c029d635b17ea1bae5eca35c
#
_entry.id   40695730c029d635b17ea1bae5eca35c
#
_cell.length_a   1.000
_cell.length_b   1.000
_cell.length_c   1.000
_cell.angle_alpha   90.00
_cell.angle_beta   90.00
_cell.angle_gamma   90.00
#
_symmetry.space_group_name_H-M   'P 1'
#
loop_
_entity.id
_entity.type
_entity.pdbx_description
1 polymer ?
#
loop_
_entity_poly.entity_id
_entity_poly.type
_entity_poly.pdbx_seq_one_letter_code
_entity_poly.pdbx_strand_id
1 'polypeptide(L)'
;AGADTALDAASSAGLVGPMWMYPPADGAAEGWLVKENKRDWPTRHDAVSVDPASGVVTDRVNFADWPFLAKLTDWAIDAHMGVLFGLANQIVLALTAIGLILVVVNGYRMWWQRRPTRGSSWTVGRAPMRGVLRGLPVWAVGLISVGAVAVGWFLPLFGFSLLAFVVVDGVVGAVKRARAGAGSA
;
A
#
# COMPACT_ATOMS: atom_id res chain seq x y z
N ALA A 1 25.62 17.26 25.29
CA ALA A 1 25.83 15.84 25.53
C ALA A 1 26.02 15.10 24.18
N GLY A 2 26.97 14.18 24.14
CA GLY A 2 27.20 13.36 22.95
C GLY A 2 26.14 12.22 22.84
N ALA A 3 26.22 11.45 21.73
CA ALA A 3 25.36 10.29 21.51
C ALA A 3 25.43 9.27 22.67
N ASP A 4 26.62 9.07 23.24
CA ASP A 4 26.81 8.15 24.38
C ASP A 4 26.00 8.56 25.60
N THR A 5 26.01 9.86 25.95
CA THR A 5 25.21 10.38 27.07
C THR A 5 23.70 10.19 26.83
N ALA A 6 23.24 10.40 25.60
CA ALA A 6 21.84 10.16 25.24
C ALA A 6 21.47 8.67 25.32
N LEU A 7 22.38 7.78 24.93
CA LEU A 7 22.18 6.34 25.04
C LEU A 7 22.16 5.86 26.49
N ASP A 8 23.07 6.37 27.33
CA ASP A 8 23.11 6.04 28.74
C ASP A 8 21.83 6.52 29.47
N ALA A 9 21.38 7.74 29.15
CA ALA A 9 20.13 8.28 29.68
C ALA A 9 18.92 7.44 29.27
N ALA A 10 18.82 7.03 27.99
CA ALA A 10 17.75 6.17 27.48
C ALA A 10 17.77 4.78 28.14
N SER A 11 18.96 4.19 28.29
CA SER A 11 19.12 2.90 28.97
C SER A 11 18.74 2.99 30.44
N SER A 12 19.12 4.08 31.13
CA SER A 12 18.72 4.36 32.52
C SER A 12 17.21 4.58 32.66
N ALA A 13 16.57 5.11 31.63
CA ALA A 13 15.12 5.24 31.55
C ALA A 13 14.39 3.92 31.27
N GLY A 14 15.13 2.81 31.09
CA GLY A 14 14.57 1.46 30.92
C GLY A 14 14.33 1.04 29.46
N LEU A 15 14.85 1.78 28.49
CA LEU A 15 14.87 1.32 27.10
C LEU A 15 15.89 0.19 26.95
N VAL A 16 15.53 -0.86 26.21
CA VAL A 16 16.38 -2.06 26.04
C VAL A 16 16.38 -2.53 24.59
N GLY A 17 17.45 -3.21 24.20
CA GLY A 17 17.57 -3.82 22.86
C GLY A 17 18.09 -2.87 21.79
N PRO A 18 17.83 -3.16 20.51
CA PRO A 18 18.25 -2.27 19.42
C PRO A 18 17.53 -0.92 19.52
N MET A 19 18.27 0.17 19.41
CA MET A 19 17.74 1.53 19.49
C MET A 19 18.12 2.32 18.26
N TRP A 20 17.21 3.18 17.81
CA TRP A 20 17.48 4.22 16.83
C TRP A 20 17.67 5.53 17.56
N MET A 21 18.70 6.25 17.15
CA MET A 21 19.05 7.55 17.73
C MET A 21 18.98 8.61 16.64
N TYR A 22 18.20 9.64 16.89
CA TYR A 22 18.06 10.79 16.00
C TYR A 22 18.69 12.00 16.69
N PRO A 23 19.73 12.61 16.09
CA PRO A 23 20.35 13.80 16.65
C PRO A 23 19.36 14.98 16.58
N PRO A 24 19.53 15.98 17.47
CA PRO A 24 18.80 17.25 17.38
C PRO A 24 19.07 17.92 16.04
N ALA A 25 18.03 18.53 15.45
CA ALA A 25 18.19 19.30 14.23
C ALA A 25 19.01 20.57 14.49
N ASP A 26 19.81 21.00 13.51
CA ASP A 26 20.66 22.18 13.64
C ASP A 26 19.82 23.43 13.96
N GLY A 27 20.16 24.11 15.09
CA GLY A 27 19.50 25.34 15.52
C GLY A 27 18.19 25.17 16.28
N ALA A 28 17.73 23.93 16.53
CA ALA A 28 16.53 23.66 17.31
C ALA A 28 16.88 23.41 18.79
N ALA A 29 16.00 23.85 19.71
CA ALA A 29 16.03 23.48 21.13
C ALA A 29 15.53 22.03 21.33
N GLU A 30 15.75 21.16 20.34
CA GLU A 30 15.30 19.78 20.30
C GLU A 30 16.34 18.87 20.94
N GLY A 31 15.87 17.84 21.65
CA GLY A 31 16.72 16.84 22.29
C GLY A 31 17.10 15.71 21.33
N TRP A 32 17.98 14.82 21.80
CA TRP A 32 18.17 13.52 21.18
C TRP A 32 16.89 12.70 21.30
N LEU A 33 16.35 12.19 20.18
CA LEU A 33 15.29 11.22 20.22
C LEU A 33 15.89 9.82 20.17
N VAL A 34 15.68 9.03 21.23
CA VAL A 34 16.10 7.63 21.30
C VAL A 34 14.85 6.76 21.33
N LYS A 35 14.74 5.84 20.37
CA LYS A 35 13.58 4.97 20.20
C LYS A 35 14.00 3.50 20.14
N GLU A 36 13.30 2.63 20.89
CA GLU A 36 13.43 1.18 20.74
C GLU A 36 12.98 0.72 19.35
N ASN A 37 13.69 -0.25 18.78
CA ASN A 37 13.37 -0.85 17.49
C ASN A 37 13.26 -2.39 17.61
N LYS A 38 12.50 -2.87 18.57
CA LYS A 38 12.21 -4.29 18.72
C LYS A 38 10.89 -4.62 18.02
N ARG A 39 11.00 -5.13 16.81
CA ARG A 39 9.88 -5.41 15.90
C ARG A 39 9.34 -6.84 16.02
N ASP A 40 10.09 -7.77 16.59
CA ASP A 40 9.65 -9.11 16.89
C ASP A 40 8.81 -9.15 18.18
N TRP A 41 7.89 -10.10 18.25
CA TRP A 41 6.99 -10.24 19.39
C TRP A 41 7.74 -10.70 20.67
N PRO A 42 7.47 -10.10 21.84
CA PRO A 42 6.65 -8.92 22.06
C PRO A 42 7.35 -7.65 21.60
N THR A 43 6.64 -6.83 20.79
CA THR A 43 7.17 -5.60 20.19
C THR A 43 7.42 -4.53 21.24
N ARG A 44 8.48 -3.71 21.04
CA ARG A 44 8.82 -2.58 21.91
C ARG A 44 9.23 -1.39 21.06
N HIS A 45 8.52 -0.28 21.25
CA HIS A 45 8.72 0.97 20.52
C HIS A 45 8.67 2.17 21.46
N ASP A 46 9.09 1.98 22.72
CA ASP A 46 9.22 3.08 23.65
C ASP A 46 10.24 4.09 23.12
N ALA A 47 9.98 5.36 23.35
CA ALA A 47 10.85 6.43 22.90
C ALA A 47 11.05 7.45 24.04
N VAL A 48 12.24 8.01 24.11
CA VAL A 48 12.58 9.11 25.04
C VAL A 48 13.26 10.24 24.29
N SER A 49 12.97 11.46 24.73
CA SER A 49 13.72 12.65 24.33
C SER A 49 14.72 13.02 25.41
N VAL A 50 15.97 13.27 25.04
CA VAL A 50 17.06 13.59 25.98
C VAL A 50 17.63 14.96 25.64
N ASP A 51 17.67 15.84 26.62
CA ASP A 51 18.29 17.19 26.47
C ASP A 51 19.79 17.07 26.18
N PRO A 52 20.29 17.64 25.07
CA PRO A 52 21.68 17.56 24.70
C PRO A 52 22.62 18.29 25.66
N ALA A 53 22.14 19.26 26.45
CA ALA A 53 22.97 20.02 27.37
C ALA A 53 23.14 19.29 28.70
N SER A 54 22.06 18.77 29.27
CA SER A 54 22.07 18.16 30.61
C SER A 54 22.11 16.64 30.60
N GLY A 55 21.75 15.97 29.48
CA GLY A 55 21.59 14.53 29.44
C GLY A 55 20.34 14.03 30.17
N VAL A 56 19.42 14.92 30.52
CA VAL A 56 18.18 14.56 31.23
C VAL A 56 17.11 14.18 30.25
N VAL A 57 16.33 13.12 30.58
CA VAL A 57 15.15 12.75 29.82
C VAL A 57 14.05 13.81 30.00
N THR A 58 13.67 14.47 28.93
CA THR A 58 12.66 15.54 28.92
C THR A 58 11.27 15.08 28.61
N ASP A 59 11.13 14.00 27.81
CA ASP A 59 9.84 13.45 27.44
C ASP A 59 9.95 11.95 27.19
N ARG A 60 8.82 11.23 27.32
CA ARG A 60 8.74 9.79 27.13
C ARG A 60 7.41 9.41 26.47
N VAL A 61 7.48 8.56 25.46
CA VAL A 61 6.34 7.94 24.82
C VAL A 61 6.45 6.43 24.98
N ASN A 62 5.48 5.81 25.67
CA ASN A 62 5.47 4.35 25.83
C ASN A 62 4.60 3.73 24.73
N PHE A 63 5.05 2.63 24.16
CA PHE A 63 4.26 1.84 23.21
C PHE A 63 2.94 1.36 23.82
N ALA A 64 2.95 1.08 25.12
CA ALA A 64 1.75 0.67 25.87
C ALA A 64 0.61 1.68 25.79
N ASP A 65 0.92 2.98 25.68
CA ASP A 65 -0.05 4.07 25.66
C ASP A 65 -0.55 4.42 24.24
N TRP A 66 -0.01 3.77 23.22
CA TRP A 66 -0.45 4.02 21.85
C TRP A 66 -1.91 3.63 21.63
N PRO A 67 -2.67 4.37 20.80
CA PRO A 67 -4.01 3.97 20.39
C PRO A 67 -4.01 2.57 19.77
N PHE A 68 -5.07 1.80 20.01
CA PHE A 68 -5.17 0.42 19.52
C PHE A 68 -4.94 0.30 18.00
N LEU A 69 -5.50 1.22 17.23
CA LEU A 69 -5.33 1.23 15.77
C LEU A 69 -3.87 1.45 15.36
N ALA A 70 -3.11 2.29 16.09
CA ALA A 70 -1.70 2.50 15.82
C ALA A 70 -0.89 1.22 16.08
N LYS A 71 -1.13 0.54 17.21
CA LYS A 71 -0.53 -0.77 17.51
C LYS A 71 -0.86 -1.81 16.45
N LEU A 72 -2.14 -1.89 16.04
CA LEU A 72 -2.60 -2.84 15.03
C LEU A 72 -1.91 -2.59 13.67
N THR A 73 -1.75 -1.33 13.30
CA THR A 73 -1.06 -0.95 12.05
C THR A 73 0.41 -1.35 12.10
N ASP A 74 1.09 -1.08 13.21
CA ASP A 74 2.49 -1.44 13.43
C ASP A 74 2.68 -2.97 13.36
N TRP A 75 1.87 -3.74 14.09
CA TRP A 75 1.89 -5.20 14.03
C TRP A 75 1.54 -5.76 12.64
N ALA A 76 0.60 -5.16 11.94
CA ALA A 76 0.26 -5.57 10.57
C ALA A 76 1.42 -5.36 9.60
N ILE A 77 2.14 -4.25 9.73
CA ILE A 77 3.35 -3.97 8.94
C ILE A 77 4.43 -5.01 9.26
N ASP A 78 4.70 -5.28 10.54
CA ASP A 78 5.72 -6.23 10.96
C ASP A 78 5.37 -7.68 10.60
N ALA A 79 4.09 -8.05 10.67
CA ALA A 79 3.60 -9.31 10.17
C ALA A 79 3.78 -9.44 8.65
N HIS A 80 3.43 -8.37 7.89
CA HIS A 80 3.59 -8.35 6.44
C HIS A 80 5.07 -8.42 6.00
N MET A 81 5.97 -7.84 6.79
CA MET A 81 7.42 -7.90 6.57
C MET A 81 8.06 -9.22 7.03
N GLY A 82 7.32 -10.09 7.70
CA GLY A 82 7.82 -11.38 8.15
C GLY A 82 8.67 -11.35 9.42
N VAL A 83 8.64 -10.24 10.18
CA VAL A 83 9.48 -10.07 11.38
C VAL A 83 8.72 -10.34 12.68
N LEU A 84 7.41 -10.11 12.73
CA LEU A 84 6.61 -10.12 13.96
C LEU A 84 6.72 -11.45 14.76
N PHE A 85 6.56 -12.60 14.08
CA PHE A 85 6.63 -13.93 14.70
C PHE A 85 7.78 -14.79 14.12
N GLY A 86 8.81 -14.14 13.58
CA GLY A 86 10.00 -14.81 13.08
C GLY A 86 9.68 -15.84 11.98
N LEU A 87 10.29 -17.02 12.08
CA LEU A 87 10.20 -18.07 11.05
C LEU A 87 8.75 -18.51 10.76
N ALA A 88 7.88 -18.59 11.76
CA ALA A 88 6.49 -18.96 11.55
C ALA A 88 5.78 -17.97 10.64
N ASN A 89 6.00 -16.68 10.86
CA ASN A 89 5.46 -15.61 10.02
C ASN A 89 5.99 -15.69 8.58
N GLN A 90 7.28 -15.96 8.41
CA GLN A 90 7.91 -16.10 7.09
C GLN A 90 7.34 -17.30 6.32
N ILE A 91 7.07 -18.43 6.99
CA ILE A 91 6.43 -19.59 6.36
C ILE A 91 5.02 -19.24 5.87
N VAL A 92 4.22 -18.55 6.69
CA VAL A 92 2.86 -18.13 6.29
C VAL A 92 2.92 -17.20 5.07
N LEU A 93 3.84 -16.24 5.05
CA LEU A 93 4.03 -15.35 3.91
C LEU A 93 4.48 -16.10 2.65
N ALA A 94 5.41 -17.05 2.79
CA ALA A 94 5.86 -17.88 1.67
C ALA A 94 4.72 -18.73 1.09
N LEU A 95 3.92 -19.37 1.93
CA LEU A 95 2.75 -20.13 1.49
C LEU A 95 1.70 -19.25 0.80
N THR A 96 1.48 -18.04 1.33
CA THR A 96 0.60 -17.05 0.70
C THR A 96 1.11 -16.63 -0.68
N ALA A 97 2.41 -16.36 -0.79
CA ALA A 97 3.04 -15.99 -2.07
C ALA A 97 2.93 -17.13 -3.10
N ILE A 98 3.18 -18.38 -2.69
CA ILE A 98 3.01 -19.56 -3.54
C ILE A 98 1.55 -19.69 -3.99
N GLY A 99 0.59 -19.52 -3.08
CA GLY A 99 -0.83 -19.53 -3.40
C GLY A 99 -1.21 -18.48 -4.44
N LEU A 100 -0.73 -17.25 -4.30
CA LEU A 100 -0.93 -16.18 -5.28
C LEU A 100 -0.33 -16.51 -6.64
N ILE A 101 0.89 -17.07 -6.68
CA ILE A 101 1.53 -17.53 -7.92
C ILE A 101 0.66 -18.58 -8.60
N LEU A 102 0.16 -19.55 -7.86
CA LEU A 102 -0.71 -20.59 -8.40
C LEU A 102 -2.02 -20.03 -8.98
N VAL A 103 -2.63 -19.05 -8.30
CA VAL A 103 -3.83 -18.36 -8.81
C VAL A 103 -3.52 -17.63 -10.11
N VAL A 104 -2.42 -16.90 -10.19
CA VAL A 104 -1.99 -16.17 -11.39
C VAL A 104 -1.73 -17.16 -12.55
N VAL A 105 -0.94 -18.21 -12.30
CA VAL A 105 -0.63 -19.23 -13.31
C VAL A 105 -1.89 -19.91 -13.83
N ASN A 106 -2.81 -20.32 -12.95
CA ASN A 106 -4.08 -20.92 -13.36
C ASN A 106 -4.98 -19.93 -14.11
N GLY A 107 -4.99 -18.66 -13.72
CA GLY A 107 -5.68 -17.59 -14.44
C GLY A 107 -5.17 -17.45 -15.88
N TYR A 108 -3.85 -17.41 -16.07
CA TYR A 108 -3.23 -17.39 -17.39
C TYR A 108 -3.50 -18.65 -18.20
N ARG A 109 -3.46 -19.85 -17.57
CA ARG A 109 -3.83 -21.12 -18.25
C ARG A 109 -5.26 -21.09 -18.74
N MET A 110 -6.22 -20.69 -17.89
CA MET A 110 -7.63 -20.59 -18.29
C MET A 110 -7.83 -19.58 -19.41
N TRP A 111 -7.19 -18.40 -19.32
CA TRP A 111 -7.24 -17.40 -20.38
C TRP A 111 -6.66 -17.96 -21.70
N TRP A 112 -5.51 -18.65 -21.64
CA TRP A 112 -4.89 -19.27 -22.80
C TRP A 112 -5.77 -20.34 -23.44
N GLN A 113 -6.41 -21.18 -22.64
CA GLN A 113 -7.30 -22.25 -23.12
C GLN A 113 -8.58 -21.71 -23.74
N ARG A 114 -9.08 -20.58 -23.25
CA ARG A 114 -10.33 -19.93 -23.70
C ARG A 114 -10.10 -18.89 -24.80
N ARG A 115 -8.88 -18.72 -25.28
CA ARG A 115 -8.61 -17.81 -26.40
C ARG A 115 -9.48 -18.17 -27.59
N PRO A 116 -10.26 -17.24 -28.18
CA PRO A 116 -11.09 -17.48 -29.36
C PRO A 116 -10.26 -17.68 -30.63
N THR A 117 -8.93 -17.72 -30.54
CA THR A 117 -7.96 -17.83 -31.63
C THR A 117 -7.58 -19.25 -32.02
N ARG A 118 -8.23 -20.31 -31.47
CA ARG A 118 -8.03 -21.69 -31.95
C ARG A 118 -8.69 -21.91 -33.30
N GLY A 119 -8.21 -21.25 -34.34
CA GLY A 119 -8.76 -21.44 -35.70
C GLY A 119 -8.35 -20.39 -36.73
N SER A 120 -7.74 -19.26 -36.33
CA SER A 120 -7.19 -18.30 -37.28
C SER A 120 -5.96 -17.59 -36.70
N SER A 121 -4.93 -17.45 -37.56
CA SER A 121 -3.71 -16.73 -37.27
C SER A 121 -4.00 -15.31 -36.79
N TRP A 122 -3.55 -14.94 -35.56
CA TRP A 122 -3.43 -13.57 -35.08
C TRP A 122 -4.71 -12.73 -34.89
N THR A 123 -5.88 -13.31 -34.74
CA THR A 123 -7.03 -12.50 -34.32
C THR A 123 -7.06 -12.35 -32.81
N VAL A 124 -6.71 -11.16 -32.34
CA VAL A 124 -7.10 -10.67 -31.01
C VAL A 124 -8.62 -10.81 -30.95
N GLY A 125 -9.15 -11.57 -29.96
CA GLY A 125 -10.57 -11.84 -29.84
C GLY A 125 -11.44 -10.61 -30.07
N ARG A 126 -12.64 -10.83 -30.59
CA ARG A 126 -13.58 -9.74 -30.90
C ARG A 126 -13.67 -8.78 -29.71
N ALA A 127 -13.39 -7.51 -29.94
CA ALA A 127 -13.46 -6.49 -28.91
C ALA A 127 -14.85 -6.55 -28.23
N PRO A 128 -14.93 -6.46 -26.88
CA PRO A 128 -16.21 -6.44 -26.19
C PRO A 128 -17.12 -5.37 -26.79
N MET A 129 -18.41 -5.70 -26.89
CA MET A 129 -19.39 -4.74 -27.46
C MET A 129 -19.38 -3.45 -26.64
N ARG A 130 -19.20 -2.32 -27.31
CA ARG A 130 -19.25 -1.00 -26.66
C ARG A 130 -20.67 -0.72 -26.18
N GLY A 131 -20.77 -0.12 -25.00
CA GLY A 131 -22.05 0.31 -24.48
C GLY A 131 -22.71 -0.65 -23.50
N VAL A 132 -22.00 -1.68 -22.99
CA VAL A 132 -22.50 -2.59 -21.95
C VAL A 132 -23.02 -1.82 -20.73
N LEU A 133 -22.40 -0.68 -20.36
CA LEU A 133 -22.85 0.18 -19.27
C LEU A 133 -24.25 0.76 -19.49
N ARG A 134 -24.73 0.86 -20.74
CA ARG A 134 -26.08 1.36 -21.04
C ARG A 134 -27.18 0.35 -20.76
N GLY A 135 -26.83 -0.93 -20.63
CA GLY A 135 -27.74 -1.99 -20.24
C GLY A 135 -27.82 -2.20 -18.72
N LEU A 136 -26.97 -1.51 -17.95
CA LEU A 136 -26.99 -1.62 -16.50
C LEU A 136 -28.03 -0.66 -15.90
N PRO A 137 -28.65 -1.05 -14.76
CA PRO A 137 -29.53 -0.15 -14.04
C PRO A 137 -28.74 1.06 -13.51
N VAL A 138 -29.40 2.22 -13.43
CA VAL A 138 -28.77 3.51 -13.07
C VAL A 138 -28.01 3.44 -11.73
N TRP A 139 -28.54 2.70 -10.77
CA TRP A 139 -27.88 2.52 -9.48
C TRP A 139 -26.53 1.79 -9.59
N ALA A 140 -26.44 0.79 -10.49
CA ALA A 140 -25.18 0.04 -10.71
C ALA A 140 -24.12 0.92 -11.39
N VAL A 141 -24.54 1.75 -12.37
CA VAL A 141 -23.65 2.74 -12.99
C VAL A 141 -23.17 3.75 -11.96
N GLY A 142 -24.06 4.24 -11.09
CA GLY A 142 -23.72 5.13 -9.99
C GLY A 142 -22.70 4.51 -9.04
N LEU A 143 -22.92 3.27 -8.60
CA LEU A 143 -22.02 2.55 -7.70
C LEU A 143 -20.62 2.36 -8.31
N ILE A 144 -20.57 1.96 -9.59
CA ILE A 144 -19.28 1.79 -10.32
C ILE A 144 -18.56 3.14 -10.42
N SER A 145 -19.29 4.21 -10.73
CA SER A 145 -18.69 5.55 -10.85
C SER A 145 -18.14 6.05 -9.52
N VAL A 146 -18.89 5.91 -8.43
CA VAL A 146 -18.45 6.28 -7.08
C VAL A 146 -17.23 5.45 -6.68
N GLY A 147 -17.24 4.14 -6.92
CA GLY A 147 -16.09 3.27 -6.67
C GLY A 147 -14.86 3.68 -7.46
N ALA A 148 -15.01 4.00 -8.75
CA ALA A 148 -13.92 4.45 -9.60
C ALA A 148 -13.32 5.78 -9.12
N VAL A 149 -14.17 6.74 -8.71
CA VAL A 149 -13.72 8.02 -8.13
C VAL A 149 -13.00 7.80 -6.80
N ALA A 150 -13.54 6.97 -5.91
CA ALA A 150 -12.91 6.65 -4.63
C ALA A 150 -11.53 6.01 -4.83
N VAL A 151 -11.43 4.99 -5.69
CA VAL A 151 -10.15 4.34 -6.01
C VAL A 151 -9.18 5.33 -6.67
N GLY A 152 -9.64 6.17 -7.58
CA GLY A 152 -8.82 7.20 -8.23
C GLY A 152 -8.30 8.27 -7.26
N TRP A 153 -9.06 8.56 -6.19
CA TRP A 153 -8.62 9.47 -5.13
C TRP A 153 -7.48 8.87 -4.30
N PHE A 154 -7.60 7.60 -3.90
CA PHE A 154 -6.56 6.91 -3.13
C PHE A 154 -5.32 6.52 -3.97
N LEU A 155 -5.51 6.28 -5.26
CA LEU A 155 -4.46 5.88 -6.22
C LEU A 155 -4.43 6.87 -7.41
N PRO A 156 -3.86 8.08 -7.26
CA PRO A 156 -3.94 9.13 -8.28
C PRO A 156 -3.44 8.71 -9.65
N LEU A 157 -2.32 7.98 -9.74
CA LEU A 157 -1.78 7.49 -11.02
C LEU A 157 -2.75 6.55 -11.74
N PHE A 158 -3.43 5.67 -10.99
CA PHE A 158 -4.47 4.79 -11.53
C PHE A 158 -5.69 5.61 -11.97
N GLY A 159 -6.11 6.59 -11.18
CA GLY A 159 -7.20 7.50 -11.51
C GLY A 159 -6.98 8.26 -12.82
N PHE A 160 -5.79 8.83 -13.02
CA PHE A 160 -5.43 9.50 -14.27
C PHE A 160 -5.41 8.53 -15.47
N SER A 161 -4.87 7.32 -15.29
CA SER A 161 -4.84 6.30 -16.34
C SER A 161 -6.25 5.85 -16.73
N LEU A 162 -7.14 5.66 -15.76
CA LEU A 162 -8.53 5.29 -15.98
C LEU A 162 -9.29 6.41 -16.71
N LEU A 163 -9.10 7.67 -16.28
CA LEU A 163 -9.71 8.83 -16.92
C LEU A 163 -9.26 8.96 -18.38
N ALA A 164 -7.94 8.86 -18.63
CA ALA A 164 -7.39 8.89 -19.98
C ALA A 164 -8.00 7.78 -20.87
N PHE A 165 -8.12 6.57 -20.34
CA PHE A 165 -8.74 5.45 -21.05
C PHE A 165 -10.21 5.74 -21.41
N VAL A 166 -11.01 6.24 -20.46
CA VAL A 166 -12.43 6.55 -20.67
C VAL A 166 -12.60 7.65 -21.71
N VAL A 167 -11.76 8.70 -21.66
CA VAL A 167 -11.77 9.79 -22.65
C VAL A 167 -11.43 9.27 -24.05
N VAL A 168 -10.36 8.48 -24.17
CA VAL A 168 -9.96 7.91 -25.48
C VAL A 168 -11.03 6.98 -26.02
N ASP A 169 -11.63 6.12 -25.20
CA ASP A 169 -12.71 5.24 -25.65
C ASP A 169 -13.96 6.02 -26.07
N GLY A 170 -14.30 7.08 -25.35
CA GLY A 170 -15.37 7.99 -25.70
C GLY A 170 -15.16 8.67 -27.06
N VAL A 171 -13.96 9.23 -27.27
CA VAL A 171 -13.58 9.88 -28.54
C VAL A 171 -13.61 8.90 -29.71
N VAL A 172 -12.98 7.73 -29.57
CA VAL A 172 -12.97 6.69 -30.60
C VAL A 172 -14.40 6.20 -30.90
N GLY A 173 -15.24 6.11 -29.87
CA GLY A 173 -16.66 5.78 -30.02
C GLY A 173 -17.47 6.83 -30.78
N ALA A 174 -17.21 8.11 -30.53
CA ALA A 174 -17.84 9.23 -31.23
C ALA A 174 -17.43 9.28 -32.70
N VAL A 175 -16.12 9.18 -32.97
CA VAL A 175 -15.58 9.17 -34.35
C VAL A 175 -16.12 8.03 -35.19
N LYS A 176 -16.22 6.82 -34.62
CA LYS A 176 -16.78 5.66 -35.33
C LYS A 176 -18.27 5.84 -35.65
N ARG A 177 -19.04 6.44 -34.76
CA ARG A 177 -20.46 6.75 -35.01
C ARG A 177 -20.63 7.80 -36.10
N ALA A 178 -19.84 8.86 -36.05
CA ALA A 178 -19.86 9.90 -37.10
C ALA A 178 -19.54 9.34 -38.47
N ARG A 179 -18.53 8.47 -38.60
CA ARG A 179 -18.17 7.80 -39.86
C ARG A 179 -19.24 6.84 -40.37
N ALA A 180 -19.93 6.11 -39.48
CA ALA A 180 -21.01 5.21 -39.87
C ALA A 180 -22.25 5.98 -40.40
N GLY A 181 -22.57 7.15 -39.81
CA GLY A 181 -23.64 8.01 -40.27
C GLY A 181 -23.36 8.69 -41.63
N ALA A 182 -22.09 8.99 -41.91
CA ALA A 182 -21.70 9.66 -43.19
C ALA A 182 -21.66 8.66 -44.36
N GLY A 183 -21.62 7.35 -44.13
CA GLY A 183 -21.63 6.34 -45.20
C GLY A 183 -23.02 5.83 -45.56
N SER A 184 -24.10 6.33 -44.96
CA SER A 184 -25.51 5.99 -45.22
C SER A 184 -26.32 7.09 -45.89
N ALA A 185 -25.68 8.21 -46.23
CA ALA A 185 -26.21 9.30 -47.01
C ALA A 185 -25.65 9.26 -48.43
#